data_872c87a5a8669e577facae3082cfc663
#
_entry.id   872c87a5a8669e577facae3082cfc663
#
_cell.length_a   1.000
_cell.length_b   1.000
_cell.length_c   1.000
_cell.angle_alpha   90.00
_cell.angle_beta   90.00
_cell.angle_gamma   90.00
#
_symmetry.space_group_name_H-M   'P 1'
#
loop_
_entity.id
_entity.type
_entity.pdbx_description
1 polymer ?
#
loop_
_entity_poly.entity_id
_entity_poly.type
_entity_poly.pdbx_seq_one_letter_code
_entity_poly.pdbx_strand_id
1 'polypeptide(L)'
;MLRNLLWATSKHDVYLTQNYSVMHWSSMLRKSREVLNVARPVVPTLNSPGSMAQTVSRVQISTMTVKDNLMVAGGFQGEVMCKYLNQPGVAFCTKVATDENAITNSVDVYNNPSGAMRVITANNDAQVRVLDGGNFKCLNRFTFPWSVNNISASPDGKLLAVLGDSPECLLADAQSGKVVSNLKGHLDYSFASAWHPDGNILATGNQDTTCRLWDVRNLSESVQVLKGRMGAIRAIRFTSDGRFMAMAEPADFVHVFDTKSDYAAGQEIDLFGEIAGISFSPDADALFVGVSDRTYGSLLEFNRRSYDSYLNCIF
;
A
#
# COMPACT_ATOMS: atom_id res chain seq x y z
N MET A 1 -13.21 -4.46 5.60
CA MET A 1 -12.11 -5.20 4.95
C MET A 1 -10.86 -4.37 5.14
N LEU A 2 -9.86 -4.90 5.85
CA LEU A 2 -8.63 -4.18 6.18
C LEU A 2 -7.61 -4.31 5.04
N ARG A 3 -6.94 -3.22 4.67
CA ARG A 3 -5.91 -3.22 3.62
C ARG A 3 -4.87 -2.14 3.92
N ASN A 4 -3.60 -2.51 3.92
CA ASN A 4 -2.48 -1.55 4.02
C ASN A 4 -2.60 -0.54 5.18
N LEU A 5 -2.99 -1.02 6.37
CA LEU A 5 -3.16 -0.18 7.56
C LEU A 5 -1.91 -0.12 8.44
N LEU A 6 -0.79 -0.57 7.90
CA LEU A 6 0.51 -0.60 8.56
C LEU A 6 1.61 -0.15 7.60
N TRP A 7 2.54 0.68 8.06
CA TRP A 7 3.65 1.18 7.27
C TRP A 7 4.89 1.44 8.14
N ALA A 8 6.01 0.80 7.82
CA ALA A 8 7.29 1.03 8.47
C ALA A 8 8.06 2.15 7.77
N THR A 9 8.61 3.08 8.52
CA THR A 9 9.45 4.18 8.03
C THR A 9 10.91 4.04 8.45
N SER A 10 11.18 3.16 9.40
CA SER A 10 12.52 2.71 9.78
C SER A 10 12.43 1.30 10.37
N LYS A 11 13.56 0.72 10.75
CA LYS A 11 13.64 -0.53 11.52
C LYS A 11 12.92 -0.44 12.88
N HIS A 12 12.73 0.76 13.38
CA HIS A 12 12.19 1.00 14.71
C HIS A 12 10.87 1.75 14.73
N ASP A 13 10.47 2.36 13.61
CA ASP A 13 9.33 3.26 13.55
C ASP A 13 8.27 2.73 12.58
N VAL A 14 7.07 2.50 13.13
CA VAL A 14 5.93 1.95 12.39
C VAL A 14 4.70 2.82 12.62
N TYR A 15 4.00 3.13 11.55
CA TYR A 15 2.68 3.77 11.57
C TYR A 15 1.61 2.72 11.38
N LEU A 16 0.60 2.75 12.24
CA LEU A 16 -0.52 1.79 12.19
C LEU A 16 -1.83 2.48 12.56
N THR A 17 -2.93 1.95 12.09
CA THR A 17 -4.26 2.46 12.43
C THR A 17 -4.80 1.76 13.68
N GLN A 18 -5.38 2.56 14.57
CA GLN A 18 -6.10 2.06 15.75
C GLN A 18 -7.39 2.85 15.91
N ASN A 19 -8.54 2.20 15.73
CA ASN A 19 -9.85 2.85 15.72
C ASN A 19 -9.91 4.01 14.70
N TYR A 20 -10.08 5.24 15.20
CA TYR A 20 -10.12 6.48 14.41
C TYR A 20 -8.78 7.23 14.40
N SER A 21 -7.70 6.58 14.77
CA SER A 21 -6.40 7.24 14.90
C SER A 21 -5.32 6.51 14.10
N VAL A 22 -4.34 7.26 13.63
CA VAL A 22 -3.06 6.72 13.19
C VAL A 22 -2.07 6.90 14.34
N MET A 23 -1.47 5.79 14.74
CA MET A 23 -0.47 5.73 15.79
C MET A 23 0.91 5.56 15.19
N HIS A 24 1.90 6.24 15.74
CA HIS A 24 3.31 5.98 15.51
C HIS A 24 3.85 5.18 16.68
N TRP A 25 4.32 3.98 16.41
CA TRP A 25 5.02 3.13 17.37
C TRP A 25 6.52 3.18 17.11
N SER A 26 7.31 3.38 18.17
CA SER A 26 8.77 3.28 18.12
C SER A 26 9.24 2.18 19.05
N SER A 27 9.86 1.12 18.49
CA SER A 27 10.41 0.03 19.27
C SER A 27 11.61 0.48 20.12
N MET A 28 12.40 1.43 19.63
CA MET A 28 13.52 2.02 20.37
C MET A 28 13.05 2.77 21.62
N LEU A 29 12.00 3.57 21.50
CA LEU A 29 11.46 4.34 22.61
C LEU A 29 10.45 3.54 23.45
N ARG A 30 9.99 2.39 22.96
CA ARG A 30 8.90 1.57 23.54
C ARG A 30 7.66 2.42 23.86
N LYS A 31 7.33 3.33 22.95
CA LYS A 31 6.21 4.26 23.09
C LYS A 31 5.40 4.35 21.80
N SER A 32 4.10 4.48 21.96
CA SER A 32 3.23 4.90 20.87
C SER A 32 2.78 6.35 21.07
N ARG A 33 2.64 7.06 19.96
CA ARG A 33 2.12 8.45 19.94
C ARG A 33 1.03 8.54 18.88
N GLU A 34 -0.06 9.19 19.23
CA GLU A 34 -1.09 9.54 18.25
C GLU A 34 -0.56 10.62 17.29
N VAL A 35 -0.64 10.33 16.00
CA VAL A 35 -0.18 11.21 14.91
C VAL A 35 -1.35 11.91 14.24
N LEU A 36 -2.47 11.19 14.09
CA LEU A 36 -3.70 11.69 13.49
C LEU A 36 -4.88 11.11 14.24
N ASN A 37 -5.84 11.96 14.62
CA ASN A 37 -7.12 11.52 15.18
C ASN A 37 -8.25 12.10 14.32
N VAL A 38 -9.05 11.21 13.73
CA VAL A 38 -10.15 11.56 12.82
C VAL A 38 -11.53 11.23 13.40
N ALA A 39 -11.61 10.93 14.69
CA ALA A 39 -12.88 10.84 15.43
C ALA A 39 -13.56 12.21 15.57
N ARG A 40 -12.75 13.27 15.58
CA ARG A 40 -13.17 14.67 15.68
C ARG A 40 -13.04 15.37 14.32
N PRO A 41 -13.67 16.53 14.12
CA PRO A 41 -13.48 17.33 12.91
C PRO A 41 -12.01 17.68 12.68
N VAL A 42 -11.53 17.39 11.48
CA VAL A 42 -10.17 17.71 11.01
C VAL A 42 -10.29 18.81 9.97
N VAL A 43 -9.66 19.95 10.26
CA VAL A 43 -9.61 21.11 9.37
C VAL A 43 -8.27 21.11 8.65
N PRO A 44 -8.25 21.25 7.31
CA PRO A 44 -7.00 21.33 6.56
C PRO A 44 -6.27 22.64 6.87
N THR A 45 -4.92 22.58 6.99
CA THR A 45 -4.09 23.77 7.22
C THR A 45 -3.72 24.48 5.92
N LEU A 46 -3.68 23.75 4.79
CA LEU A 46 -3.43 24.33 3.47
C LEU A 46 -4.77 24.65 2.80
N ASN A 47 -5.05 25.92 2.65
CA ASN A 47 -6.27 26.41 2.01
C ASN A 47 -5.86 27.32 0.83
N SER A 48 -5.61 26.70 -0.33
CA SER A 48 -5.25 27.42 -1.55
C SER A 48 -6.49 27.76 -2.36
N PRO A 49 -6.54 28.91 -3.06
CA PRO A 49 -7.65 29.23 -3.98
C PRO A 49 -7.87 28.11 -5.01
N GLY A 50 -9.11 27.62 -5.13
CA GLY A 50 -9.45 26.50 -6.01
C GLY A 50 -9.09 25.10 -5.45
N SER A 51 -8.67 25.01 -4.20
CA SER A 51 -8.48 23.74 -3.49
C SER A 51 -9.83 23.09 -3.22
N MET A 52 -9.86 21.73 -3.33
CA MET A 52 -10.99 20.91 -2.88
C MET A 52 -10.95 20.62 -1.37
N ALA A 53 -10.10 21.32 -0.62
CA ALA A 53 -9.92 21.10 0.81
C ALA A 53 -11.22 21.37 1.57
N GLN A 54 -11.63 20.45 2.43
CA GLN A 54 -12.83 20.55 3.26
C GLN A 54 -12.62 19.83 4.60
N THR A 55 -13.35 20.25 5.62
CA THR A 55 -13.36 19.58 6.91
C THR A 55 -13.96 18.18 6.80
N VAL A 56 -13.29 17.19 7.39
CA VAL A 56 -13.78 15.82 7.51
C VAL A 56 -13.89 15.43 8.98
N SER A 57 -14.80 14.53 9.33
CA SER A 57 -14.97 14.07 10.71
C SER A 57 -15.47 12.63 10.74
N ARG A 58 -15.13 11.92 11.82
CA ARG A 58 -15.49 10.52 12.05
C ARG A 58 -15.12 9.61 10.87
N VAL A 59 -13.91 9.81 10.35
CA VAL A 59 -13.42 9.02 9.22
C VAL A 59 -12.98 7.66 9.68
N GLN A 60 -13.58 6.62 9.16
CA GLN A 60 -13.05 5.27 9.29
C GLN A 60 -11.99 5.09 8.20
N ILE A 61 -10.74 4.88 8.62
CA ILE A 61 -9.61 4.74 7.70
C ILE A 61 -9.70 3.37 7.00
N SER A 62 -9.65 3.38 5.67
CA SER A 62 -9.70 2.20 4.80
C SER A 62 -8.35 1.75 4.31
N THR A 63 -7.43 2.70 4.10
CA THR A 63 -6.09 2.47 3.56
C THR A 63 -5.14 3.59 3.98
N MET A 64 -3.84 3.30 3.99
CA MET A 64 -2.82 4.29 4.36
C MET A 64 -1.51 3.99 3.63
N THR A 65 -0.75 5.05 3.34
CA THR A 65 0.65 4.96 2.90
C THR A 65 1.48 6.06 3.58
N VAL A 66 2.74 5.77 3.78
CA VAL A 66 3.73 6.76 4.26
C VAL A 66 4.95 6.69 3.36
N LYS A 67 5.32 7.83 2.77
CA LYS A 67 6.53 7.94 1.98
C LYS A 67 7.26 9.23 2.34
N ASP A 68 8.54 9.12 2.61
CA ASP A 68 9.37 10.22 3.10
C ASP A 68 8.73 10.86 4.34
N ASN A 69 8.31 12.11 4.23
CA ASN A 69 7.66 12.86 5.30
C ASN A 69 6.15 13.00 5.14
N LEU A 70 5.56 12.39 4.12
CA LEU A 70 4.13 12.51 3.81
C LEU A 70 3.38 11.22 4.15
N MET A 71 2.38 11.32 5.02
CA MET A 71 1.37 10.31 5.28
C MET A 71 0.11 10.65 4.51
N VAL A 72 -0.44 9.67 3.78
CA VAL A 72 -1.73 9.78 3.12
C VAL A 72 -2.63 8.66 3.62
N ALA A 73 -3.84 9.00 4.03
CA ALA A 73 -4.86 8.05 4.47
C ALA A 73 -6.15 8.24 3.68
N GLY A 74 -6.77 7.13 3.29
CA GLY A 74 -8.08 7.10 2.68
C GLY A 74 -9.15 6.65 3.66
N GLY A 75 -10.41 6.99 3.40
CA GLY A 75 -11.56 6.63 4.23
C GLY A 75 -12.65 5.87 3.47
N PHE A 76 -13.58 5.29 4.24
CA PHE A 76 -14.68 4.48 3.70
C PHE A 76 -15.76 5.28 2.96
N GLN A 77 -15.76 6.61 3.06
CA GLN A 77 -16.72 7.46 2.37
C GLN A 77 -16.03 8.38 1.33
N GLY A 78 -14.89 7.94 0.77
CA GLY A 78 -14.15 8.69 -0.23
C GLY A 78 -13.29 9.81 0.35
N GLU A 79 -13.03 9.78 1.66
CA GLU A 79 -12.14 10.74 2.27
C GLU A 79 -10.69 10.47 1.87
N VAL A 80 -9.93 11.55 1.74
CA VAL A 80 -8.46 11.55 1.59
C VAL A 80 -7.89 12.59 2.52
N MET A 81 -6.89 12.20 3.29
CA MET A 81 -6.21 13.06 4.26
C MET A 81 -4.70 12.97 4.03
N CYS A 82 -4.05 14.12 3.93
CA CYS A 82 -2.61 14.23 3.73
C CYS A 82 -1.99 15.01 4.90
N LYS A 83 -1.00 14.42 5.55
CA LYS A 83 -0.32 15.02 6.69
C LYS A 83 1.19 14.92 6.53
N TYR A 84 1.89 16.04 6.68
CA TYR A 84 3.34 16.02 6.86
C TYR A 84 3.68 15.61 8.30
N LEU A 85 4.52 14.60 8.45
CA LEU A 85 4.82 14.00 9.75
C LEU A 85 5.59 14.95 10.70
N ASN A 86 6.37 15.86 10.12
CA ASN A 86 7.16 16.87 10.84
C ASN A 86 6.39 18.18 11.11
N GLN A 87 5.10 18.25 10.71
CA GLN A 87 4.28 19.46 10.89
C GLN A 87 3.04 19.16 11.72
N PRO A 88 2.58 20.12 12.54
CA PRO A 88 1.33 19.99 13.27
C PRO A 88 0.13 20.06 12.29
N GLY A 89 -1.00 19.49 12.70
CA GLY A 89 -2.23 19.51 11.91
C GLY A 89 -2.22 18.57 10.71
N VAL A 90 -3.24 18.67 9.88
CA VAL A 90 -3.42 17.96 8.61
C VAL A 90 -3.28 18.95 7.47
N ALA A 91 -2.34 18.70 6.57
CA ALA A 91 -2.07 19.63 5.47
C ALA A 91 -3.27 19.76 4.55
N PHE A 92 -3.88 18.64 4.17
CA PHE A 92 -5.02 18.60 3.27
C PHE A 92 -5.97 17.48 3.67
N CYS A 93 -7.27 17.73 3.59
CA CYS A 93 -8.29 16.70 3.65
C CYS A 93 -9.50 17.10 2.78
N THR A 94 -10.13 16.08 2.19
CA THR A 94 -11.30 16.25 1.32
C THR A 94 -12.08 14.95 1.19
N LYS A 95 -13.31 15.04 0.69
CA LYS A 95 -14.03 13.94 0.07
C LYS A 95 -13.84 14.01 -1.45
N VAL A 96 -13.18 13.00 -2.03
CA VAL A 96 -12.90 12.97 -3.48
C VAL A 96 -14.06 12.42 -4.30
N ALA A 97 -14.97 11.69 -3.67
CA ALA A 97 -16.16 11.13 -4.28
C ALA A 97 -17.36 11.35 -3.36
N THR A 98 -18.55 11.55 -3.94
CA THR A 98 -19.78 11.90 -3.22
C THR A 98 -20.79 10.77 -3.15
N ASP A 99 -20.55 9.67 -3.85
CA ASP A 99 -21.46 8.53 -3.88
C ASP A 99 -21.44 7.78 -2.54
N GLU A 100 -22.57 7.16 -2.17
CA GLU A 100 -22.72 6.46 -0.89
C GLU A 100 -21.73 5.29 -0.70
N ASN A 101 -21.14 4.79 -1.78
CA ASN A 101 -20.19 3.68 -1.79
C ASN A 101 -18.80 4.07 -2.31
N ALA A 102 -18.38 5.29 -2.05
CA ALA A 102 -17.18 5.90 -2.62
C ALA A 102 -15.88 5.57 -1.90
N ILE A 103 -15.75 4.38 -1.34
CA ILE A 103 -14.57 3.94 -0.56
C ILE A 103 -13.28 4.31 -1.30
N THR A 104 -12.33 4.93 -0.58
CA THR A 104 -10.95 5.05 -1.04
C THR A 104 -10.25 3.72 -0.75
N ASN A 105 -10.12 2.90 -1.78
CA ASN A 105 -9.60 1.52 -1.65
C ASN A 105 -8.08 1.47 -1.55
N SER A 106 -7.39 2.40 -2.23
CA SER A 106 -5.93 2.45 -2.24
C SER A 106 -5.44 3.89 -2.37
N VAL A 107 -4.35 4.17 -1.70
CA VAL A 107 -3.57 5.41 -1.85
C VAL A 107 -2.11 5.05 -2.04
N ASP A 108 -1.40 5.81 -2.88
CA ASP A 108 0.04 5.68 -3.06
C ASP A 108 0.68 7.05 -3.25
N VAL A 109 1.97 7.14 -2.96
CA VAL A 109 2.79 8.35 -3.14
C VAL A 109 3.99 7.99 -4.00
N TYR A 110 4.17 8.67 -5.12
CA TYR A 110 5.24 8.40 -6.04
C TYR A 110 5.87 9.69 -6.57
N ASN A 111 7.06 9.60 -7.13
CA ASN A 111 7.68 10.68 -7.87
C ASN A 111 7.48 10.41 -9.37
N ASN A 112 6.98 11.43 -10.08
CA ASN A 112 6.89 11.34 -11.54
C ASN A 112 8.30 11.41 -12.17
N PRO A 113 8.46 11.17 -13.48
CA PRO A 113 9.77 11.20 -14.14
C PRO A 113 10.53 12.54 -14.02
N SER A 114 9.85 13.63 -13.71
CA SER A 114 10.50 14.92 -13.42
C SER A 114 10.94 15.10 -11.97
N GLY A 115 10.75 14.08 -11.11
CA GLY A 115 11.07 14.11 -9.69
C GLY A 115 10.01 14.78 -8.81
N ALA A 116 8.89 15.23 -9.38
CA ALA A 116 7.83 15.87 -8.60
C ALA A 116 6.96 14.80 -7.90
N MET A 117 6.74 15.00 -6.60
CA MET A 117 5.89 14.13 -5.79
C MET A 117 4.43 14.21 -6.24
N ARG A 118 3.79 13.05 -6.30
CA ARG A 118 2.37 12.86 -6.63
C ARG A 118 1.70 11.97 -5.59
N VAL A 119 0.47 12.31 -5.26
CA VAL A 119 -0.42 11.46 -4.47
C VAL A 119 -1.48 10.89 -5.41
N ILE A 120 -1.67 9.58 -5.36
CA ILE A 120 -2.66 8.90 -6.20
C ILE A 120 -3.67 8.19 -5.32
N THR A 121 -4.95 8.28 -5.70
CA THR A 121 -6.04 7.61 -4.98
C THR A 121 -6.87 6.78 -5.94
N ALA A 122 -7.28 5.61 -5.50
CA ALA A 122 -8.18 4.71 -6.22
C ALA A 122 -9.45 4.48 -5.41
N ASN A 123 -10.59 4.61 -6.07
CA ASN A 123 -11.89 4.61 -5.42
C ASN A 123 -12.87 3.60 -6.08
N ASN A 124 -13.92 3.26 -5.33
CA ASN A 124 -15.02 2.40 -5.82
C ASN A 124 -15.82 3.02 -6.97
N ASP A 125 -15.73 4.32 -7.16
CA ASP A 125 -16.38 5.04 -8.28
C ASP A 125 -15.68 4.84 -9.63
N ALA A 126 -14.82 3.83 -9.72
CA ALA A 126 -14.02 3.50 -10.91
C ALA A 126 -13.05 4.62 -11.35
N GLN A 127 -12.75 5.55 -10.47
CA GLN A 127 -11.85 6.65 -10.76
C GLN A 127 -10.55 6.55 -9.99
N VAL A 128 -9.49 6.94 -10.68
CA VAL A 128 -8.17 7.19 -10.11
C VAL A 128 -7.90 8.69 -10.22
N ARG A 129 -7.47 9.29 -9.12
CA ARG A 129 -7.15 10.72 -9.06
C ARG A 129 -5.69 10.90 -8.72
N VAL A 130 -5.04 11.80 -9.47
CA VAL A 130 -3.64 12.18 -9.23
C VAL A 130 -3.63 13.60 -8.70
N LEU A 131 -3.09 13.76 -7.50
CA LEU A 131 -2.94 15.05 -6.83
C LEU A 131 -1.47 15.47 -6.84
N ASP A 132 -1.24 16.77 -6.89
CA ASP A 132 0.09 17.34 -6.66
C ASP A 132 0.53 17.13 -5.20
N GLY A 133 1.76 16.68 -4.98
CA GLY A 133 2.24 16.38 -3.63
C GLY A 133 2.54 17.59 -2.76
N GLY A 134 2.66 18.79 -3.34
CA GLY A 134 2.97 20.02 -2.60
C GLY A 134 1.74 20.84 -2.22
N ASN A 135 0.77 20.96 -3.13
CA ASN A 135 -0.44 21.79 -2.93
C ASN A 135 -1.74 21.00 -2.96
N PHE A 136 -1.69 19.69 -3.19
CA PHE A 136 -2.80 18.74 -3.25
C PHE A 136 -3.90 19.11 -4.28
N LYS A 137 -3.56 19.89 -5.29
CA LYS A 137 -4.45 20.17 -6.42
C LYS A 137 -4.63 18.89 -7.24
N CYS A 138 -5.87 18.58 -7.62
CA CYS A 138 -6.14 17.48 -8.53
C CYS A 138 -5.64 17.85 -9.93
N LEU A 139 -4.65 17.08 -10.39
CA LEU A 139 -4.01 17.26 -11.69
C LEU A 139 -4.75 16.49 -12.78
N ASN A 140 -5.05 15.22 -12.49
CA ASN A 140 -5.67 14.30 -13.43
C ASN A 140 -6.74 13.44 -12.76
N ARG A 141 -7.73 13.02 -13.55
CA ARG A 141 -8.73 12.01 -13.22
C ARG A 141 -8.80 11.01 -14.36
N PHE A 142 -8.62 9.73 -14.03
CA PHE A 142 -8.72 8.65 -14.99
C PHE A 142 -9.92 7.79 -14.61
N THR A 143 -10.73 7.41 -15.58
CA THR A 143 -11.89 6.54 -15.38
C THR A 143 -11.58 5.17 -15.98
N PHE A 144 -11.82 4.14 -15.19
CA PHE A 144 -11.65 2.74 -15.58
C PHE A 144 -13.02 2.05 -15.67
N PRO A 145 -13.10 0.86 -16.30
CA PRO A 145 -14.38 0.20 -16.54
C PRO A 145 -15.02 -0.45 -15.28
N TRP A 146 -14.30 -0.48 -14.16
CA TRP A 146 -14.70 -1.14 -12.91
C TRP A 146 -14.12 -0.43 -11.67
N SER A 147 -14.66 -0.77 -10.50
CA SER A 147 -14.16 -0.25 -9.21
C SER A 147 -12.70 -0.58 -9.01
N VAL A 148 -11.88 0.45 -8.77
CA VAL A 148 -10.44 0.25 -8.58
C VAL A 148 -10.14 -0.13 -7.13
N ASN A 149 -9.66 -1.35 -6.93
CA ASN A 149 -9.33 -1.91 -5.62
C ASN A 149 -7.92 -1.56 -5.15
N ASN A 150 -6.99 -1.48 -6.09
CA ASN A 150 -5.59 -1.17 -5.79
C ASN A 150 -4.93 -0.41 -6.94
N ILE A 151 -4.00 0.45 -6.58
CA ILE A 151 -3.17 1.17 -7.52
C ILE A 151 -1.75 1.27 -6.96
N SER A 152 -0.76 1.12 -7.83
CA SER A 152 0.64 1.35 -7.50
C SER A 152 1.40 1.91 -8.69
N ALA A 153 2.30 2.84 -8.44
CA ALA A 153 3.15 3.43 -9.47
C ALA A 153 4.47 2.65 -9.61
N SER A 154 4.95 2.53 -10.85
CA SER A 154 6.29 1.98 -11.10
C SER A 154 7.38 2.84 -10.43
N PRO A 155 8.54 2.27 -10.09
CA PRO A 155 9.63 3.02 -9.44
C PRO A 155 10.10 4.24 -10.22
N ASP A 156 10.04 4.21 -11.55
CA ASP A 156 10.36 5.32 -12.43
C ASP A 156 9.22 6.34 -12.64
N GLY A 157 8.06 6.07 -12.05
CA GLY A 157 6.87 6.93 -12.10
C GLY A 157 6.18 7.03 -13.46
N LYS A 158 6.47 6.13 -14.41
CA LYS A 158 5.89 6.17 -15.76
C LYS A 158 4.63 5.34 -15.91
N LEU A 159 4.51 4.23 -15.19
CA LEU A 159 3.42 3.28 -15.28
C LEU A 159 2.61 3.21 -13.98
N LEU A 160 1.34 2.95 -14.12
CA LEU A 160 0.42 2.63 -13.03
C LEU A 160 -0.12 1.21 -13.23
N ALA A 161 0.02 0.37 -12.22
CA ALA A 161 -0.72 -0.88 -12.14
C ALA A 161 -2.09 -0.58 -11.53
N VAL A 162 -3.17 -0.88 -12.26
CA VAL A 162 -4.56 -0.62 -11.89
C VAL A 162 -5.30 -1.94 -11.78
N LEU A 163 -5.76 -2.26 -10.58
CA LEU A 163 -6.41 -3.52 -10.24
C LEU A 163 -7.78 -3.25 -9.63
N GLY A 164 -8.74 -4.14 -9.90
CA GLY A 164 -10.09 -3.94 -9.39
C GLY A 164 -11.00 -5.14 -9.57
N ASP A 165 -12.29 -4.85 -9.76
CA ASP A 165 -13.36 -5.84 -9.89
C ASP A 165 -13.35 -6.47 -11.29
N SER A 166 -12.20 -7.02 -11.67
CA SER A 166 -11.95 -7.70 -12.93
C SER A 166 -10.84 -8.74 -12.76
N PRO A 167 -10.88 -9.86 -13.50
CA PRO A 167 -9.75 -10.76 -13.59
C PRO A 167 -8.57 -10.16 -14.37
N GLU A 168 -8.80 -9.14 -15.21
CA GLU A 168 -7.74 -8.44 -15.92
C GLU A 168 -7.17 -7.31 -15.05
N CYS A 169 -5.84 -7.24 -14.95
CA CYS A 169 -5.11 -6.11 -14.39
C CYS A 169 -4.64 -5.21 -15.53
N LEU A 170 -4.70 -3.89 -15.33
CA LEU A 170 -4.31 -2.94 -16.36
C LEU A 170 -2.97 -2.29 -16.02
N LEU A 171 -2.13 -2.11 -17.02
CA LEU A 171 -1.04 -1.15 -16.98
C LEU A 171 -1.44 0.09 -17.74
N ALA A 172 -1.34 1.24 -17.10
CA ALA A 172 -1.66 2.53 -17.69
C ALA A 172 -0.47 3.48 -17.61
N ASP A 173 -0.36 4.38 -18.58
CA ASP A 173 0.59 5.48 -18.55
C ASP A 173 0.21 6.47 -17.43
N ALA A 174 1.17 6.80 -16.56
CA ALA A 174 0.92 7.59 -15.36
C ALA A 174 0.55 9.07 -15.64
N GLN A 175 0.89 9.57 -16.81
CA GLN A 175 0.63 10.95 -17.21
C GLN A 175 -0.75 11.11 -17.86
N SER A 176 -1.10 10.20 -18.76
CA SER A 176 -2.32 10.28 -19.58
C SER A 176 -3.46 9.41 -19.05
N GLY A 177 -3.17 8.41 -18.21
CA GLY A 177 -4.13 7.39 -17.78
C GLY A 177 -4.50 6.38 -18.87
N LYS A 178 -3.86 6.46 -20.05
CA LYS A 178 -4.14 5.56 -21.16
C LYS A 178 -3.63 4.16 -20.85
N VAL A 179 -4.50 3.17 -21.00
CA VAL A 179 -4.13 1.77 -20.85
C VAL A 179 -3.14 1.39 -21.95
N VAL A 180 -1.97 0.90 -21.56
CA VAL A 180 -0.89 0.45 -22.44
C VAL A 180 -0.86 -1.06 -22.59
N SER A 181 -1.32 -1.82 -21.59
CA SER A 181 -1.39 -3.27 -21.62
C SER A 181 -2.42 -3.83 -20.66
N ASN A 182 -2.94 -5.02 -21.00
CA ASN A 182 -3.82 -5.82 -20.14
C ASN A 182 -3.07 -7.09 -19.72
N LEU A 183 -3.00 -7.35 -18.42
CA LEU A 183 -2.42 -8.55 -17.85
C LEU A 183 -3.53 -9.59 -17.66
N LYS A 184 -3.46 -10.69 -18.39
CA LYS A 184 -4.47 -11.76 -18.41
C LYS A 184 -3.94 -13.02 -17.75
N GLY A 185 -4.76 -13.65 -16.91
CA GLY A 185 -4.40 -14.92 -16.29
C GLY A 185 -5.02 -15.15 -14.94
N HIS A 186 -5.31 -14.10 -14.17
CA HIS A 186 -6.11 -14.21 -12.96
C HIS A 186 -7.56 -14.62 -13.29
N LEU A 187 -8.24 -15.25 -12.30
CA LEU A 187 -9.57 -15.82 -12.50
C LEU A 187 -10.67 -15.00 -11.82
N ASP A 188 -10.31 -14.06 -10.93
CA ASP A 188 -11.24 -13.30 -10.10
C ASP A 188 -10.68 -11.88 -9.87
N TYR A 189 -11.28 -11.11 -8.95
CA TYR A 189 -10.92 -9.73 -8.62
C TYR A 189 -9.55 -9.61 -7.99
N SER A 190 -8.84 -8.55 -8.35
CA SER A 190 -7.49 -8.28 -7.84
C SER A 190 -7.49 -7.21 -6.76
N PHE A 191 -6.61 -7.37 -5.75
CA PHE A 191 -6.62 -6.53 -4.54
C PHE A 191 -5.27 -5.93 -4.16
N ALA A 192 -4.17 -6.47 -4.66
CA ALA A 192 -2.85 -6.01 -4.29
C ALA A 192 -1.91 -5.96 -5.49
N SER A 193 -1.07 -4.96 -5.54
CA SER A 193 0.07 -4.89 -6.46
C SER A 193 1.30 -4.33 -5.77
N ALA A 194 2.46 -4.77 -6.23
CA ALA A 194 3.74 -4.22 -5.81
C ALA A 194 4.75 -4.35 -6.95
N TRP A 195 5.58 -3.33 -7.10
CA TRP A 195 6.68 -3.31 -8.03
C TRP A 195 7.97 -3.76 -7.35
N HIS A 196 8.73 -4.61 -8.03
CA HIS A 196 10.12 -4.84 -7.65
C HIS A 196 10.91 -3.53 -7.82
N PRO A 197 11.87 -3.22 -6.92
CA PRO A 197 12.57 -1.92 -6.96
C PRO A 197 13.31 -1.60 -8.27
N ASP A 198 13.71 -2.61 -9.04
CA ASP A 198 14.34 -2.42 -10.37
C ASP A 198 13.34 -2.02 -11.46
N GLY A 199 12.03 -2.08 -11.17
CA GLY A 199 10.96 -1.71 -12.09
C GLY A 199 10.64 -2.75 -13.17
N ASN A 200 11.34 -3.89 -13.23
CA ASN A 200 11.13 -4.91 -14.26
C ASN A 200 10.00 -5.90 -13.92
N ILE A 201 9.78 -6.17 -12.65
CA ILE A 201 8.77 -7.13 -12.19
C ILE A 201 7.65 -6.41 -11.46
N LEU A 202 6.43 -6.71 -11.87
CA LEU A 202 5.20 -6.36 -11.17
C LEU A 202 4.58 -7.63 -10.57
N ALA A 203 4.22 -7.58 -9.29
CA ALA A 203 3.45 -8.62 -8.62
C ALA A 203 1.99 -8.18 -8.48
N THR A 204 1.04 -9.07 -8.76
CA THR A 204 -0.41 -8.84 -8.61
C THR A 204 -1.05 -9.94 -7.78
N GLY A 205 -1.84 -9.57 -6.77
CA GLY A 205 -2.52 -10.48 -5.86
C GLY A 205 -4.04 -10.46 -6.08
N ASN A 206 -4.63 -11.63 -6.07
CA ASN A 206 -6.00 -11.85 -6.52
C ASN A 206 -6.82 -12.68 -5.54
N GLN A 207 -8.15 -12.65 -5.71
CA GLN A 207 -9.12 -13.46 -4.99
C GLN A 207 -8.97 -14.95 -5.31
N ASP A 208 -8.41 -15.30 -6.47
CA ASP A 208 -8.12 -16.67 -6.90
C ASP A 208 -7.02 -17.36 -6.08
N THR A 209 -6.62 -16.77 -4.95
CA THR A 209 -5.56 -17.21 -4.03
C THR A 209 -4.16 -17.17 -4.59
N THR A 210 -3.97 -16.59 -5.77
CA THR A 210 -2.66 -16.52 -6.41
C THR A 210 -2.06 -15.11 -6.40
N CYS A 211 -0.73 -15.07 -6.38
CA CYS A 211 0.07 -13.91 -6.75
C CYS A 211 0.79 -14.23 -8.06
N ARG A 212 0.58 -13.40 -9.08
CA ARG A 212 1.25 -13.52 -10.37
C ARG A 212 2.34 -12.48 -10.51
N LEU A 213 3.47 -12.91 -11.07
CA LEU A 213 4.61 -12.06 -11.36
C LEU A 213 4.68 -11.82 -12.87
N TRP A 214 4.89 -10.56 -13.26
CA TRP A 214 4.88 -10.12 -14.65
C TRP A 214 6.19 -9.40 -14.97
N ASP A 215 6.89 -9.83 -16.00
CA ASP A 215 7.99 -9.05 -16.55
C ASP A 215 7.41 -7.98 -17.48
N VAL A 216 7.58 -6.70 -17.11
CA VAL A 216 6.98 -5.58 -17.86
C VAL A 216 7.56 -5.42 -19.28
N ARG A 217 8.68 -6.07 -19.57
CA ARG A 217 9.30 -6.09 -20.90
C ARG A 217 8.65 -7.14 -21.82
N ASN A 218 7.98 -8.15 -21.22
CA ASN A 218 7.22 -9.18 -21.93
C ASN A 218 5.99 -9.57 -21.12
N LEU A 219 4.85 -8.98 -21.44
CA LEU A 219 3.58 -9.13 -20.75
C LEU A 219 2.66 -10.21 -21.37
N SER A 220 3.18 -11.05 -22.27
CA SER A 220 2.40 -12.10 -22.93
C SER A 220 1.81 -13.09 -21.93
N GLU A 221 2.56 -13.42 -20.89
CA GLU A 221 2.15 -14.31 -19.81
C GLU A 221 2.87 -13.94 -18.49
N SER A 222 2.35 -14.43 -17.37
CA SER A 222 3.03 -14.27 -16.09
C SER A 222 4.25 -15.18 -16.03
N VAL A 223 5.40 -14.63 -15.59
CA VAL A 223 6.65 -15.39 -15.44
C VAL A 223 6.59 -16.41 -14.30
N GLN A 224 5.77 -16.13 -13.28
CA GLN A 224 5.60 -17.02 -12.14
C GLN A 224 4.20 -16.88 -11.54
N VAL A 225 3.69 -17.97 -10.95
CA VAL A 225 2.43 -18.01 -10.22
C VAL A 225 2.68 -18.61 -8.84
N LEU A 226 2.57 -17.76 -7.83
CA LEU A 226 2.72 -18.15 -6.42
C LEU A 226 1.33 -18.38 -5.82
N LYS A 227 1.18 -19.46 -5.06
CA LYS A 227 -0.10 -19.83 -4.46
C LYS A 227 -0.10 -19.53 -2.96
N GLY A 228 -1.17 -18.90 -2.49
CA GLY A 228 -1.52 -18.85 -1.07
C GLY A 228 -2.14 -20.16 -0.60
N ARG A 229 -2.52 -20.20 0.66
CA ARG A 229 -3.15 -21.37 1.30
C ARG A 229 -4.65 -21.43 1.05
N MET A 230 -5.38 -20.37 1.40
CA MET A 230 -6.84 -20.39 1.40
C MET A 230 -7.48 -19.07 0.98
N GLY A 231 -6.78 -17.95 1.19
CA GLY A 231 -7.35 -16.63 1.06
C GLY A 231 -6.87 -15.85 -0.16
N ALA A 232 -7.61 -14.80 -0.49
CA ALA A 232 -7.18 -13.81 -1.49
C ALA A 232 -5.84 -13.19 -1.10
N ILE A 233 -4.98 -12.88 -2.05
CA ILE A 233 -3.76 -12.14 -1.77
C ILE A 233 -4.09 -10.65 -1.66
N ARG A 234 -4.01 -10.11 -0.43
CA ARG A 234 -4.49 -8.76 -0.09
C ARG A 234 -3.41 -7.73 0.12
N ALA A 235 -2.19 -8.15 0.37
CA ALA A 235 -1.04 -7.26 0.44
C ALA A 235 0.18 -7.95 -0.17
N ILE A 236 0.99 -7.17 -0.89
CA ILE A 236 2.28 -7.60 -1.44
C ILE A 236 3.27 -6.48 -1.19
N ARG A 237 4.49 -6.83 -0.77
CA ARG A 237 5.59 -5.89 -0.57
C ARG A 237 6.90 -6.51 -1.02
N PHE A 238 7.74 -5.72 -1.67
CA PHE A 238 9.15 -6.06 -1.88
C PHE A 238 10.02 -5.33 -0.86
N THR A 239 11.17 -5.92 -0.51
CA THR A 239 12.21 -5.21 0.21
C THR A 239 12.85 -4.15 -0.69
N SER A 240 13.43 -3.11 -0.09
CA SER A 240 14.10 -2.00 -0.81
C SER A 240 15.29 -2.48 -1.67
N ASP A 241 15.96 -3.55 -1.22
CA ASP A 241 17.05 -4.23 -1.96
C ASP A 241 16.55 -5.23 -3.01
N GLY A 242 15.24 -5.41 -3.15
CA GLY A 242 14.60 -6.35 -4.07
C GLY A 242 14.84 -7.82 -3.74
N ARG A 243 15.51 -8.15 -2.62
CA ARG A 243 15.89 -9.52 -2.27
C ARG A 243 14.72 -10.39 -1.85
N PHE A 244 13.73 -9.82 -1.17
CA PHE A 244 12.58 -10.57 -0.69
C PHE A 244 11.27 -9.92 -1.13
N MET A 245 10.28 -10.78 -1.32
CA MET A 245 8.88 -10.40 -1.51
C MET A 245 8.04 -11.06 -0.43
N ALA A 246 7.18 -10.29 0.23
CA ALA A 246 6.16 -10.82 1.12
C ALA A 246 4.77 -10.63 0.49
N MET A 247 3.92 -11.66 0.61
CA MET A 247 2.49 -11.58 0.30
C MET A 247 1.68 -12.05 1.50
N ALA A 248 0.53 -11.41 1.73
CA ALA A 248 -0.34 -11.72 2.84
C ALA A 248 -1.77 -12.05 2.38
N GLU A 249 -2.33 -13.08 3.00
CA GLU A 249 -3.73 -13.42 2.93
C GLU A 249 -4.57 -12.53 3.88
N PRO A 250 -5.91 -12.58 3.87
CA PRO A 250 -6.73 -11.76 4.76
C PRO A 250 -6.53 -12.10 6.23
N ALA A 251 -6.19 -13.35 6.51
CA ALA A 251 -5.94 -13.87 7.85
C ALA A 251 -4.91 -15.00 7.80
N ASP A 252 -4.26 -15.19 8.92
CA ASP A 252 -3.47 -16.35 9.31
C ASP A 252 -2.14 -16.52 8.56
N PHE A 253 -2.02 -16.20 7.28
CA PHE A 253 -0.83 -16.54 6.51
C PHE A 253 -0.12 -15.34 5.89
N VAL A 254 1.20 -15.27 6.10
CA VAL A 254 2.13 -14.41 5.37
C VAL A 254 3.22 -15.28 4.76
N HIS A 255 3.44 -15.12 3.46
CA HIS A 255 4.45 -15.86 2.72
C HIS A 255 5.59 -14.91 2.34
N VAL A 256 6.83 -15.32 2.57
CA VAL A 256 8.04 -14.56 2.22
C VAL A 256 8.86 -15.36 1.24
N PHE A 257 9.18 -14.81 0.08
CA PHE A 257 9.93 -15.47 -0.98
C PHE A 257 11.26 -14.78 -1.23
N ASP A 258 12.29 -15.57 -1.52
CA ASP A 258 13.59 -15.08 -1.99
C ASP A 258 13.56 -14.92 -3.51
N THR A 259 13.67 -13.67 -3.98
CA THR A 259 13.63 -13.36 -5.42
C THR A 259 14.82 -13.90 -6.19
N LYS A 260 16.00 -14.07 -5.53
CA LYS A 260 17.19 -14.64 -6.16
C LYS A 260 17.10 -16.14 -6.44
N SER A 261 16.17 -16.82 -5.78
CA SER A 261 15.87 -18.23 -6.05
C SER A 261 14.75 -18.40 -7.08
N ASP A 262 14.45 -17.38 -7.87
CA ASP A 262 13.27 -17.32 -8.75
C ASP A 262 11.98 -17.65 -7.98
N TYR A 263 11.89 -17.16 -6.73
CA TYR A 263 10.77 -17.38 -5.80
C TYR A 263 10.53 -18.85 -5.40
N ALA A 264 11.46 -19.75 -5.70
CA ALA A 264 11.36 -21.17 -5.33
C ALA A 264 11.57 -21.39 -3.82
N ALA A 265 12.46 -20.60 -3.20
CA ALA A 265 12.66 -20.63 -1.75
C ALA A 265 11.67 -19.66 -1.08
N GLY A 266 10.84 -20.22 -0.22
CA GLY A 266 9.84 -19.45 0.53
C GLY A 266 9.78 -19.88 1.99
N GLN A 267 9.33 -18.95 2.83
CA GLN A 267 8.99 -19.17 4.23
C GLN A 267 7.54 -18.77 4.43
N GLU A 268 6.78 -19.61 5.13
CA GLU A 268 5.43 -19.32 5.56
C GLU A 268 5.42 -18.94 7.04
N ILE A 269 4.73 -17.87 7.37
CA ILE A 269 4.50 -17.42 8.74
C ILE A 269 3.01 -17.66 9.01
N ASP A 270 2.75 -18.56 9.94
CA ASP A 270 1.41 -18.91 10.41
C ASP A 270 1.06 -18.03 11.62
N LEU A 271 -0.08 -17.34 11.55
CA LEU A 271 -0.54 -16.35 12.51
C LEU A 271 -2.01 -16.62 12.86
N PHE A 272 -2.46 -16.08 13.96
CA PHE A 272 -3.88 -16.09 14.30
C PHE A 272 -4.46 -14.68 14.21
N GLY A 273 -5.47 -14.50 13.35
CA GLY A 273 -6.24 -13.28 13.22
C GLY A 273 -6.16 -12.60 11.85
N GLU A 274 -6.95 -11.55 11.69
CA GLU A 274 -7.03 -10.78 10.44
C GLU A 274 -5.75 -9.95 10.25
N ILE A 275 -5.13 -10.06 9.07
CA ILE A 275 -3.92 -9.29 8.74
C ILE A 275 -4.33 -7.91 8.23
N ALA A 276 -4.05 -6.88 9.03
CA ALA A 276 -4.37 -5.49 8.73
C ALA A 276 -3.40 -4.87 7.71
N GLY A 277 -2.19 -5.40 7.63
CA GLY A 277 -1.18 -4.96 6.69
C GLY A 277 0.20 -5.54 7.00
N ILE A 278 1.06 -5.48 6.00
CA ILE A 278 2.46 -5.87 6.09
C ILE A 278 3.36 -4.75 5.55
N SER A 279 4.54 -4.58 6.13
CA SER A 279 5.53 -3.62 5.65
C SER A 279 6.93 -4.08 5.98
N PHE A 280 7.82 -4.03 5.00
CA PHE A 280 9.26 -4.14 5.28
C PHE A 280 9.80 -2.81 5.81
N SER A 281 10.81 -2.88 6.65
CA SER A 281 11.62 -1.72 7.00
C SER A 281 12.43 -1.25 5.77
N PRO A 282 12.73 0.07 5.64
CA PRO A 282 13.47 0.59 4.49
C PRO A 282 14.89 0.01 4.33
N ASP A 283 15.49 -0.48 5.41
CA ASP A 283 16.80 -1.16 5.40
C ASP A 283 16.72 -2.65 5.04
N ALA A 284 15.52 -3.16 4.75
CA ALA A 284 15.23 -4.56 4.42
C ALA A 284 15.56 -5.59 5.53
N ASP A 285 15.74 -5.13 6.77
CA ASP A 285 16.14 -5.98 7.89
C ASP A 285 14.96 -6.55 8.68
N ALA A 286 13.80 -5.89 8.65
CA ALA A 286 12.62 -6.30 9.39
C ALA A 286 11.36 -6.35 8.51
N LEU A 287 10.50 -7.34 8.77
CA LEU A 287 9.13 -7.40 8.28
C LEU A 287 8.19 -7.17 9.46
N PHE A 288 7.33 -6.17 9.34
CA PHE A 288 6.26 -5.90 10.29
C PHE A 288 4.94 -6.45 9.78
N VAL A 289 4.21 -7.12 10.66
CA VAL A 289 2.86 -7.65 10.41
C VAL A 289 1.91 -7.11 11.45
N GLY A 290 0.88 -6.40 11.01
CA GLY A 290 -0.21 -5.95 11.85
C GLY A 290 -1.32 -6.99 11.87
N VAL A 291 -1.61 -7.55 13.04
CA VAL A 291 -2.69 -8.51 13.24
C VAL A 291 -3.81 -7.83 14.01
N SER A 292 -5.01 -7.88 13.47
CA SER A 292 -6.22 -7.35 14.09
C SER A 292 -7.07 -8.51 14.60
N ASP A 293 -7.43 -8.47 15.87
CA ASP A 293 -8.43 -9.33 16.45
C ASP A 293 -9.53 -8.46 17.09
N ARG A 294 -10.68 -9.05 17.36
CA ARG A 294 -11.82 -8.35 17.98
C ARG A 294 -11.49 -7.81 19.38
N THR A 295 -10.53 -8.43 20.05
CA THR A 295 -10.18 -8.12 21.45
C THR A 295 -8.79 -7.50 21.56
N TYR A 296 -7.81 -7.97 20.78
CA TYR A 296 -6.43 -7.54 20.83
C TYR A 296 -5.85 -7.35 19.44
N GLY A 297 -5.24 -6.19 19.19
CA GLY A 297 -4.38 -5.98 18.05
C GLY A 297 -2.93 -6.28 18.42
N SER A 298 -2.18 -6.85 17.48
CA SER A 298 -0.75 -7.16 17.66
C SER A 298 0.08 -6.57 16.52
N LEU A 299 1.23 -6.03 16.86
CA LEU A 299 2.28 -5.68 15.91
C LEU A 299 3.42 -6.69 16.10
N LEU A 300 3.67 -7.51 15.08
CA LEU A 300 4.73 -8.51 15.08
C LEU A 300 5.89 -8.00 14.24
N GLU A 301 7.10 -8.25 14.70
CA GLU A 301 8.35 -7.91 14.03
C GLU A 301 9.15 -9.19 13.76
N PHE A 302 9.48 -9.44 12.50
CA PHE A 302 10.30 -10.56 12.05
C PHE A 302 11.60 -10.01 11.50
N ASN A 303 12.73 -10.34 12.15
CA ASN A 303 14.03 -9.85 11.74
C ASN A 303 14.70 -10.82 10.75
N ARG A 304 15.29 -10.25 9.70
CA ARG A 304 16.11 -10.98 8.74
C ARG A 304 17.34 -11.54 9.44
N ARG A 305 17.59 -12.84 9.28
CA ARG A 305 18.86 -13.45 9.69
C ARG A 305 19.84 -13.35 8.54
N SER A 306 20.95 -12.66 8.73
CA SER A 306 22.11 -12.75 7.84
C SER A 306 22.98 -13.92 8.29
N TYR A 307 23.30 -14.85 7.40
CA TYR A 307 24.21 -15.98 7.67
C TYR A 307 25.70 -15.56 7.70
N ASP A 308 26.00 -14.27 7.61
CA ASP A 308 27.37 -13.73 7.57
C ASP A 308 27.94 -13.41 8.95
N SER A 309 27.68 -14.21 9.96
CA SER A 309 28.42 -14.03 11.19
C SER A 309 29.25 -15.27 11.54
N TYR A 310 30.43 -15.33 10.97
CA TYR A 310 31.56 -16.09 11.54
C TYR A 310 31.83 -15.73 13.02
N LEU A 311 31.21 -14.69 13.55
CA LEU A 311 31.35 -14.18 14.92
C LEU A 311 30.35 -14.79 15.92
N ASN A 312 29.25 -15.40 15.47
CA ASN A 312 28.28 -16.03 16.37
C ASN A 312 28.60 -17.47 16.74
N CYS A 313 29.75 -18.00 16.32
CA CYS A 313 30.24 -19.33 16.71
C CYS A 313 31.22 -19.32 17.91
N ILE A 314 31.42 -18.18 18.59
CA ILE A 314 32.43 -18.04 19.67
C ILE A 314 31.80 -17.66 21.03
N PHE A 315 30.48 -17.91 21.22
CA PHE A 315 29.90 -17.82 22.57
C PHE A 315 28.94 -18.98 22.81
#